data_34d0e7810820ce8a74f4bff58ad08545
#
_entry.id   34d0e7810820ce8a74f4bff58ad08545
#
_cell.length_a   1.000
_cell.length_b   1.000
_cell.length_c   1.000
_cell.angle_alpha   90.00
_cell.angle_beta   90.00
_cell.angle_gamma   90.00
#
_symmetry.space_group_name_H-M   'P 1'
#
loop_
_entity.id
_entity.type
_entity.pdbx_description
1 polymer ?
#
loop_
_entity_poly.entity_id
_entity_poly.type
_entity_poly.pdbx_seq_one_letter_code
_entity_poly.pdbx_strand_id
1 'polypeptide(L)'
;MQSDEKSVGTSTAQSLRGVAPAIIKDLCTKKVVGYAFSNRIDTALTLAALRMAVRREHPAPGLMFYSDRGVQYAAAAYREELEKLGFVQSMSRKGEPHDNAVAENFFSCLKCELVYLTSYVTRRQAQNSIFRYIEGFYNPVRPHSSIGWLSPMEYARQLNRQNVA
;
A
#
# COMPACT_ATOMS: atom_id res chain seq x y z
N MET A 1 26.94 3.03 6.27
CA MET A 1 26.09 1.84 6.14
C MET A 1 24.70 2.23 6.62
N GLN A 2 23.89 2.76 5.69
CA GLN A 2 22.48 3.02 5.99
C GLN A 2 21.80 1.67 6.04
N SER A 3 21.36 1.27 7.23
CA SER A 3 20.42 0.19 7.40
C SER A 3 19.18 0.58 6.61
N ASP A 4 18.85 -0.21 5.56
CA ASP A 4 17.58 -0.11 4.86
C ASP A 4 16.47 -0.42 5.88
N GLU A 5 16.05 0.58 6.63
CA GLU A 5 14.90 0.48 7.51
C GLU A 5 13.70 0.15 6.63
N LYS A 6 13.28 -1.11 6.68
CA LYS A 6 12.07 -1.53 5.98
C LYS A 6 10.92 -0.69 6.50
N SER A 7 10.26 0.01 5.61
CA SER A 7 9.14 0.87 5.94
C SER A 7 8.01 0.69 4.94
N VAL A 8 6.78 0.75 5.43
CA VAL A 8 5.58 0.69 4.62
C VAL A 8 4.69 1.88 4.89
N GLY A 9 4.00 2.34 3.87
CA GLY A 9 2.96 3.35 3.97
C GLY A 9 1.60 2.76 3.66
N THR A 10 0.57 3.22 4.35
CA THR A 10 -0.81 2.83 4.11
C THR A 10 -1.68 4.02 3.77
N SER A 11 -2.66 3.82 2.92
CA SER A 11 -3.67 4.83 2.58
C SER A 11 -4.98 4.18 2.16
N THR A 12 -6.04 4.97 2.29
CA THR A 12 -7.37 4.67 1.77
C THR A 12 -7.79 5.77 0.79
N ALA A 13 -8.57 5.41 -0.22
CA ALA A 13 -9.20 6.39 -1.09
C ALA A 13 -10.71 6.40 -0.86
N GLN A 14 -11.31 7.58 -1.06
CA GLN A 14 -12.77 7.67 -1.17
C GLN A 14 -13.24 6.79 -2.33
N SER A 15 -14.51 6.39 -2.26
CA SER A 15 -15.12 5.43 -3.17
C SER A 15 -14.74 5.63 -4.64
N LEU A 16 -14.01 4.68 -5.19
CA LEU A 16 -13.73 4.56 -6.61
C LEU A 16 -14.83 3.73 -7.26
N ARG A 17 -15.82 4.41 -7.85
CA ARG A 17 -16.98 3.72 -8.47
C ARG A 17 -17.74 2.80 -7.49
N GLY A 18 -17.93 3.24 -6.24
CA GLY A 18 -18.63 2.47 -5.21
C GLY A 18 -17.76 1.47 -4.45
N VAL A 19 -16.45 1.47 -4.71
CA VAL A 19 -15.44 0.67 -3.99
C VAL A 19 -14.52 1.57 -3.21
N ALA A 20 -14.34 1.29 -1.93
CA ALA A 20 -13.33 1.92 -1.07
C ALA A 20 -12.13 0.98 -0.96
N PRO A 21 -10.99 1.29 -1.59
CA PRO A 21 -9.77 0.52 -1.44
C PRO A 21 -8.95 0.99 -0.24
N ALA A 22 -8.33 0.04 0.45
CA ALA A 22 -7.18 0.29 1.32
C ALA A 22 -5.97 -0.41 0.71
N ILE A 23 -4.82 0.26 0.70
CA ILE A 23 -3.57 -0.31 0.21
C ILE A 23 -2.46 -0.15 1.24
N ILE A 24 -1.51 -1.08 1.20
CA ILE A 24 -0.22 -0.98 1.89
C ILE A 24 0.87 -1.10 0.84
N LYS A 25 1.79 -0.15 0.87
CA LYS A 25 2.87 -0.02 -0.10
C LYS A 25 4.22 -0.04 0.61
N ASP A 26 5.13 -0.85 0.12
CA ASP A 26 6.54 -0.82 0.52
C ASP A 26 7.16 0.49 -0.02
N LEU A 27 7.69 1.30 0.86
CA LEU A 27 8.23 2.63 0.51
C LEU A 27 9.58 2.54 -0.19
N CYS A 28 10.34 1.47 0.02
CA CYS A 28 11.60 1.21 -0.67
C CYS A 28 11.34 0.73 -2.11
N THR A 29 10.68 -0.40 -2.25
CA THR A 29 10.48 -1.06 -3.56
C THR A 29 9.33 -0.48 -4.37
N LYS A 30 8.47 0.35 -3.78
CA LYS A 30 7.22 0.87 -4.35
C LYS A 30 6.16 -0.20 -4.62
N LYS A 31 6.39 -1.44 -4.20
CA LYS A 31 5.47 -2.56 -4.37
C LYS A 31 4.22 -2.39 -3.51
N VAL A 32 3.05 -2.62 -4.07
CA VAL A 32 1.81 -2.79 -3.30
C VAL A 32 1.84 -4.20 -2.71
N VAL A 33 1.99 -4.27 -1.38
CA VAL A 33 2.18 -5.53 -0.64
C VAL A 33 0.90 -6.06 0.00
N GLY A 34 -0.06 -5.17 0.27
CA GLY A 34 -1.36 -5.54 0.79
C GLY A 34 -2.46 -4.60 0.30
N TYR A 35 -3.65 -5.14 0.12
CA TYR A 35 -4.83 -4.35 -0.23
C TYR A 35 -6.12 -5.07 0.17
N ALA A 36 -7.17 -4.29 0.33
CA ALA A 36 -8.52 -4.79 0.56
C ALA A 36 -9.54 -3.84 -0.06
N PHE A 37 -10.74 -4.34 -0.29
CA PHE A 37 -11.84 -3.59 -0.88
C PHE A 37 -13.09 -3.70 -0.02
N SER A 38 -13.81 -2.59 0.13
CA SER A 38 -15.08 -2.53 0.85
C SER A 38 -16.01 -1.51 0.17
N ASN A 39 -17.22 -1.38 0.67
CA ASN A 39 -18.14 -0.30 0.30
C ASN A 39 -17.95 0.96 1.16
N ARG A 40 -17.16 0.88 2.23
CA ARG A 40 -16.88 1.97 3.16
C ARG A 40 -15.45 1.89 3.69
N ILE A 41 -14.95 3.02 4.15
CA ILE A 41 -13.66 3.11 4.83
C ILE A 41 -13.90 2.91 6.31
N ASP A 42 -13.43 1.78 6.85
CA ASP A 42 -13.48 1.47 8.27
C ASP A 42 -12.21 0.72 8.72
N THR A 43 -12.12 0.46 10.02
CA THR A 43 -10.98 -0.26 10.61
C THR A 43 -10.88 -1.70 10.10
N ALA A 44 -12.01 -2.35 9.81
CA ALA A 44 -12.01 -3.72 9.26
C ALA A 44 -11.34 -3.78 7.88
N LEU A 45 -11.59 -2.78 7.03
CA LEU A 45 -10.96 -2.66 5.71
C LEU A 45 -9.43 -2.52 5.82
N THR A 46 -8.97 -1.63 6.69
CA THR A 46 -7.52 -1.39 6.86
C THR A 46 -6.81 -2.57 7.51
N LEU A 47 -7.45 -3.25 8.46
CA LEU A 47 -6.95 -4.51 9.05
C LEU A 47 -6.86 -5.64 8.02
N ALA A 48 -7.82 -5.75 7.11
CA ALA A 48 -7.78 -6.75 6.05
C ALA A 48 -6.57 -6.55 5.12
N ALA A 49 -6.29 -5.29 4.74
CA ALA A 49 -5.10 -4.94 3.95
C ALA A 49 -3.80 -5.27 4.71
N LEU A 50 -3.73 -4.92 6.00
CA LEU A 50 -2.57 -5.22 6.85
C LEU A 50 -2.31 -6.72 6.95
N ARG A 51 -3.33 -7.51 7.23
CA ARG A 51 -3.22 -8.97 7.33
C ARG A 51 -2.78 -9.62 6.02
N MET A 52 -3.23 -9.09 4.88
CA MET A 52 -2.74 -9.53 3.57
C MET A 52 -1.26 -9.26 3.39
N ALA A 53 -0.79 -8.04 3.70
CA ALA A 53 0.62 -7.66 3.61
C ALA A 53 1.50 -8.55 4.50
N VAL A 54 1.09 -8.77 5.75
CA VAL A 54 1.82 -9.63 6.69
C VAL A 54 1.94 -11.06 6.19
N ARG A 55 0.86 -11.64 5.66
CA ARG A 55 0.87 -13.01 5.11
C ARG A 55 1.73 -13.15 3.86
N ARG A 56 1.88 -12.10 3.08
CA ARG A 56 2.66 -12.14 1.83
C ARG A 56 4.14 -11.91 2.04
N GLU A 57 4.47 -10.91 2.85
CA GLU A 57 5.84 -10.42 2.96
C GLU A 57 6.57 -10.93 4.21
N HIS A 58 5.86 -11.51 5.18
CA HIS A 58 6.42 -12.01 6.45
C HIS A 58 7.41 -11.01 7.10
N PRO A 59 7.00 -9.75 7.31
CA PRO A 59 7.91 -8.72 7.79
C PRO A 59 8.39 -9.00 9.21
N ALA A 60 9.64 -8.66 9.48
CA ALA A 60 10.21 -8.78 10.82
C ALA A 60 9.63 -7.69 11.76
N PRO A 61 9.63 -7.93 13.09
CA PRO A 61 9.37 -6.88 14.07
C PRO A 61 10.31 -5.68 13.88
N GLY A 62 9.84 -4.50 14.27
CA GLY A 62 10.59 -3.24 14.08
C GLY A 62 10.27 -2.53 12.78
N LEU A 63 9.40 -3.09 11.93
CA LEU A 63 8.97 -2.42 10.70
C LEU A 63 8.33 -1.06 11.02
N MET A 64 8.81 0.00 10.36
CA MET A 64 8.19 1.33 10.44
C MET A 64 6.92 1.38 9.59
N PHE A 65 5.80 1.66 10.21
CA PHE A 65 4.48 1.69 9.58
C PHE A 65 3.91 3.11 9.54
N TYR A 66 3.91 3.71 8.35
CA TYR A 66 3.39 5.07 8.14
C TYR A 66 1.91 5.05 7.79
N SER A 67 1.12 5.85 8.49
CA SER A 67 -0.30 6.06 8.19
C SER A 67 -0.67 7.54 8.27
N ASP A 68 -1.76 7.92 7.62
CA ASP A 68 -2.38 9.21 7.89
C ASP A 68 -3.09 9.20 9.26
N ARG A 69 -3.68 10.33 9.62
CA ARG A 69 -4.44 10.47 10.88
C ARG A 69 -5.91 10.06 10.77
N GLY A 70 -6.24 9.24 9.78
CA GLY A 70 -7.59 8.71 9.64
C GLY A 70 -8.03 7.94 10.89
N VAL A 71 -9.30 8.10 11.26
CA VAL A 71 -9.89 7.44 12.45
C VAL A 71 -9.73 5.93 12.43
N GLN A 72 -9.68 5.31 11.25
CA GLN A 72 -9.48 3.88 11.07
C GLN A 72 -8.09 3.41 11.53
N TYR A 73 -7.06 4.25 11.43
CA TYR A 73 -5.70 3.95 11.88
C TYR A 73 -5.46 4.31 13.35
N ALA A 74 -6.24 5.25 13.88
CA ALA A 74 -6.22 5.61 15.30
C ALA A 74 -7.02 4.65 16.18
N ALA A 75 -7.83 3.75 15.59
CA ALA A 75 -8.65 2.80 16.30
C ALA A 75 -7.79 1.83 17.15
N ALA A 76 -8.26 1.53 18.37
CA ALA A 76 -7.54 0.65 19.30
C ALA A 76 -7.22 -0.72 18.67
N ALA A 77 -8.18 -1.34 17.98
CA ALA A 77 -7.98 -2.62 17.31
C ALA A 77 -6.84 -2.60 16.25
N TYR A 78 -6.66 -1.48 15.54
CA TYR A 78 -5.58 -1.35 14.56
C TYR A 78 -4.22 -1.22 15.25
N ARG A 79 -4.14 -0.40 16.30
CA ARG A 79 -2.92 -0.23 17.10
C ARG A 79 -2.49 -1.51 17.80
N GLU A 80 -3.43 -2.22 18.40
CA GLU A 80 -3.17 -3.52 19.04
C GLU A 80 -2.61 -4.55 18.05
N GLU A 81 -3.12 -4.57 16.82
CA GLU A 81 -2.60 -5.47 15.78
C GLU A 81 -1.16 -5.11 15.38
N LEU A 82 -0.83 -3.81 15.23
CA LEU A 82 0.54 -3.37 14.97
C LEU A 82 1.48 -3.71 16.13
N GLU A 83 1.06 -3.51 17.37
CA GLU A 83 1.82 -3.87 18.57
C GLU A 83 2.10 -5.38 18.64
N LYS A 84 1.11 -6.24 18.37
CA LYS A 84 1.27 -7.71 18.31
C LYS A 84 2.30 -8.13 17.25
N LEU A 85 2.37 -7.39 16.14
CA LEU A 85 3.33 -7.62 15.06
C LEU A 85 4.71 -7.02 15.37
N GLY A 86 4.83 -6.24 16.44
CA GLY A 86 6.05 -5.53 16.79
C GLY A 86 6.39 -4.38 15.84
N PHE A 87 5.40 -3.81 15.15
CA PHE A 87 5.58 -2.70 14.23
C PHE A 87 5.54 -1.37 14.95
N VAL A 88 6.31 -0.41 14.46
CA VAL A 88 6.36 0.95 14.99
C VAL A 88 5.47 1.84 14.14
N GLN A 89 4.33 2.25 14.68
CA GLN A 89 3.43 3.15 13.98
C GLN A 89 3.95 4.59 14.01
N SER A 90 4.10 5.19 12.85
CA SER A 90 4.36 6.61 12.66
C SER A 90 3.15 7.24 11.95
N MET A 91 2.44 8.11 12.65
CA MET A 91 1.36 8.89 12.06
C MET A 91 1.94 10.19 11.51
N SER A 92 1.67 10.50 10.24
CA SER A 92 2.11 11.74 9.60
C SER A 92 1.73 12.96 10.43
N ARG A 93 2.65 13.90 10.61
CA ARG A 93 2.36 15.17 11.30
C ARG A 93 1.40 16.00 10.45
N LYS A 94 0.53 16.77 11.11
CA LYS A 94 -0.36 17.69 10.41
C LYS A 94 0.49 18.73 9.66
N GLY A 95 0.49 18.66 8.32
CA GLY A 95 1.22 19.61 7.47
C GLY A 95 2.56 19.10 6.89
N GLU A 96 2.96 17.84 7.11
CA GLU A 96 4.10 17.24 6.41
C GLU A 96 3.62 16.42 5.22
N PRO A 97 3.72 16.94 3.97
CA PRO A 97 3.18 16.28 2.78
C PRO A 97 3.97 15.06 2.34
N HIS A 98 5.21 14.89 2.79
CA HIS A 98 6.10 13.84 2.28
C HIS A 98 5.72 12.44 2.73
N ASP A 99 5.18 12.27 3.94
CA ASP A 99 4.88 10.94 4.50
C ASP A 99 3.68 10.26 3.83
N ASN A 100 2.77 11.04 3.24
CA ASN A 100 1.56 10.53 2.57
C ASN A 100 1.67 10.52 1.04
N ALA A 101 2.66 11.23 0.47
CA ALA A 101 2.81 11.41 -0.98
C ALA A 101 2.95 10.09 -1.75
N VAL A 102 3.56 9.08 -1.14
CA VAL A 102 3.77 7.77 -1.80
C VAL A 102 2.47 7.01 -2.00
N ALA A 103 1.57 7.07 -1.03
CA ALA A 103 0.27 6.41 -1.11
C ALA A 103 -0.71 7.21 -1.98
N GLU A 104 -0.71 8.53 -1.88
CA GLU A 104 -1.47 9.43 -2.76
C GLU A 104 -1.07 9.25 -4.23
N ASN A 105 0.22 9.08 -4.48
CA ASN A 105 0.75 8.81 -5.82
C ASN A 105 0.15 7.51 -6.42
N PHE A 106 0.03 6.43 -5.63
CA PHE A 106 -0.60 5.20 -6.11
C PHE A 106 -2.03 5.44 -6.56
N PHE A 107 -2.84 6.14 -5.77
CA PHE A 107 -4.23 6.41 -6.13
C PHE A 107 -4.37 7.36 -7.32
N SER A 108 -3.46 8.32 -7.46
CA SER A 108 -3.36 9.14 -8.67
C SER A 108 -3.11 8.30 -9.90
N CYS A 109 -2.11 7.41 -9.87
CA CYS A 109 -1.83 6.49 -10.97
C CYS A 109 -3.03 5.59 -11.28
N LEU A 110 -3.61 4.96 -10.26
CA LEU A 110 -4.78 4.10 -10.41
C LEU A 110 -5.96 4.82 -11.07
N LYS A 111 -6.24 6.06 -10.65
CA LYS A 111 -7.31 6.87 -11.23
C LYS A 111 -7.04 7.20 -12.69
N CYS A 112 -5.86 7.73 -13.00
CA CYS A 112 -5.51 8.17 -14.35
C CYS A 112 -5.33 7.01 -15.33
N GLU A 113 -4.72 5.92 -14.88
CA GLU A 113 -4.34 4.79 -15.75
C GLU A 113 -5.45 3.74 -15.87
N LEU A 114 -6.41 3.72 -14.96
CA LEU A 114 -7.49 2.72 -14.96
C LEU A 114 -8.88 3.31 -14.77
N VAL A 115 -9.13 3.98 -13.63
CA VAL A 115 -10.52 4.27 -13.18
C VAL A 115 -11.22 5.26 -14.09
N TYR A 116 -10.52 6.28 -14.57
CA TYR A 116 -11.08 7.28 -15.49
C TYR A 116 -11.27 6.76 -16.91
N LEU A 117 -10.52 5.72 -17.29
CA LEU A 117 -10.57 5.12 -18.62
C LEU A 117 -11.58 3.97 -18.74
N THR A 118 -12.17 3.53 -17.61
CA THR A 118 -13.03 2.35 -17.58
C THR A 118 -14.38 2.65 -16.96
N SER A 119 -15.43 2.12 -17.55
CA SER A 119 -16.76 2.12 -16.98
C SER A 119 -17.07 0.76 -16.35
N TYR A 120 -17.61 0.77 -15.14
CA TYR A 120 -17.98 -0.45 -14.42
C TYR A 120 -19.49 -0.50 -14.18
N VAL A 121 -20.10 -1.64 -14.47
CA VAL A 121 -21.51 -1.89 -14.21
C VAL A 121 -21.73 -2.33 -12.74
N THR A 122 -20.76 -3.08 -12.18
CA THR A 122 -20.84 -3.59 -10.81
C THR A 122 -19.59 -3.28 -10.01
N ARG A 123 -19.72 -3.23 -8.68
CA ARG A 123 -18.58 -3.10 -7.75
C ARG A 123 -17.57 -4.24 -7.93
N ARG A 124 -18.06 -5.45 -8.18
CA ARG A 124 -17.20 -6.62 -8.41
C ARG A 124 -16.33 -6.46 -9.65
N GLN A 125 -16.86 -5.87 -10.70
CA GLN A 125 -16.04 -5.54 -11.89
C GLN A 125 -14.96 -4.52 -11.56
N ALA A 126 -15.28 -3.48 -10.79
CA ALA A 126 -14.30 -2.49 -10.36
C ALA A 126 -13.20 -3.13 -9.48
N GLN A 127 -13.57 -3.95 -8.49
CA GLN A 127 -12.63 -4.68 -7.64
C GLN A 127 -11.71 -5.58 -8.45
N ASN A 128 -12.24 -6.37 -9.37
CA ASN A 128 -11.45 -7.27 -10.24
C ASN A 128 -10.51 -6.48 -11.15
N SER A 129 -10.93 -5.33 -11.63
CA SER A 129 -10.13 -4.47 -12.47
C SER A 129 -8.93 -3.87 -11.69
N ILE A 130 -9.19 -3.38 -10.47
CA ILE A 130 -8.13 -2.87 -9.58
C ILE A 130 -7.17 -4.00 -9.18
N PHE A 131 -7.68 -5.17 -8.86
CA PHE A 131 -6.86 -6.36 -8.61
C PHE A 131 -5.91 -6.67 -9.77
N ARG A 132 -6.44 -6.73 -10.99
CA ARG A 132 -5.63 -6.97 -12.20
C ARG A 132 -4.62 -5.87 -12.46
N TYR A 133 -4.97 -4.63 -12.18
CA TYR A 133 -4.04 -3.50 -12.28
C TYR A 133 -2.87 -3.66 -11.32
N ILE A 134 -3.11 -4.00 -10.05
CA ILE A 134 -2.07 -4.18 -9.05
C ILE A 134 -1.17 -5.38 -9.39
N GLU A 135 -1.75 -6.57 -9.60
CA GLU A 135 -1.02 -7.82 -9.74
C GLU A 135 -0.47 -8.07 -11.15
N GLY A 136 -1.15 -7.57 -12.16
CA GLY A 136 -0.78 -7.80 -13.56
C GLY A 136 0.01 -6.67 -14.20
N PHE A 137 -0.06 -5.46 -13.67
CA PHE A 137 0.60 -4.31 -14.27
C PHE A 137 1.44 -3.51 -13.28
N TYR A 138 0.85 -2.97 -12.20
CA TYR A 138 1.55 -2.04 -11.31
C TYR A 138 2.80 -2.66 -10.69
N ASN A 139 2.66 -3.81 -10.05
CA ASN A 139 3.79 -4.48 -9.39
C ASN A 139 4.79 -5.10 -10.38
N PRO A 140 4.37 -5.87 -11.42
CA PRO A 140 5.32 -6.59 -12.26
C PRO A 140 5.88 -5.79 -13.44
N VAL A 141 5.17 -4.76 -13.92
CA VAL A 141 5.45 -4.14 -15.23
C VAL A 141 5.66 -2.63 -15.16
N ARG A 142 4.86 -1.93 -14.34
CA ARG A 142 4.85 -0.46 -14.36
C ARG A 142 6.19 0.12 -13.91
N PRO A 143 6.89 0.92 -14.77
CA PRO A 143 8.16 1.51 -14.39
C PRO A 143 7.97 2.70 -13.43
N HIS A 144 8.91 2.87 -12.51
CA HIS A 144 8.93 3.98 -11.55
C HIS A 144 10.27 4.71 -11.60
N SER A 145 10.25 6.02 -11.87
CA SER A 145 11.45 6.84 -11.96
C SER A 145 12.29 6.83 -10.68
N SER A 146 11.65 6.79 -9.51
CA SER A 146 12.31 6.79 -8.20
C SER A 146 13.12 5.53 -7.89
N ILE A 147 12.94 4.46 -8.66
CA ILE A 147 13.69 3.19 -8.54
C ILE A 147 14.35 2.80 -9.86
N GLY A 148 14.88 3.79 -10.58
CA GLY A 148 15.65 3.57 -11.80
C GLY A 148 14.83 3.06 -12.98
N TRP A 149 13.56 3.43 -13.09
CA TRP A 149 12.64 3.01 -14.14
C TRP A 149 12.35 1.49 -14.16
N LEU A 150 12.69 0.78 -13.09
CA LEU A 150 12.32 -0.61 -12.91
C LEU A 150 10.86 -0.71 -12.43
N SER A 151 10.26 -1.88 -12.62
CA SER A 151 9.03 -2.20 -11.91
C SER A 151 9.30 -2.52 -10.44
N PRO A 152 8.31 -2.38 -9.54
CA PRO A 152 8.47 -2.73 -8.14
C PRO A 152 9.00 -4.14 -7.89
N MET A 153 8.53 -5.11 -8.67
CA MET A 153 8.99 -6.50 -8.54
C MET A 153 10.41 -6.72 -9.05
N GLU A 154 10.81 -6.06 -10.13
CA GLU A 154 12.19 -6.13 -10.64
C GLU A 154 13.17 -5.50 -9.65
N TYR A 155 12.82 -4.33 -9.12
CA TYR A 155 13.65 -3.66 -8.10
C TYR A 155 13.78 -4.50 -6.83
N ALA A 156 12.68 -5.08 -6.33
CA ALA A 156 12.71 -5.98 -5.18
C ALA A 156 13.62 -7.21 -5.41
N ARG A 157 13.59 -7.80 -6.61
CA ARG A 157 14.48 -8.92 -6.97
C ARG A 157 15.95 -8.47 -7.00
N GLN A 158 16.23 -7.28 -7.49
CA GLN A 158 17.59 -6.73 -7.53
C GLN A 158 18.15 -6.54 -6.11
N LEU A 159 17.36 -5.93 -5.20
CA LEU A 159 17.74 -5.75 -3.80
C LEU A 159 18.02 -7.09 -3.11
N ASN A 160 17.15 -8.08 -3.31
CA ASN A 160 17.33 -9.40 -2.71
C ASN A 160 18.62 -10.08 -3.18
N ARG A 161 19.02 -9.92 -4.44
CA ARG A 161 20.30 -10.46 -4.95
C ARG A 161 21.51 -9.77 -4.32
N GLN A 162 21.44 -8.46 -4.09
CA GLN A 162 22.53 -7.70 -3.45
C GLN A 162 22.70 -8.07 -1.99
N ASN A 163 21.62 -8.40 -1.28
CA ASN A 163 21.67 -8.77 0.15
C ASN A 163 22.13 -10.23 0.40
N VAL A 164 22.21 -11.06 -0.64
CA VAL A 164 22.64 -12.47 -0.56
C VAL A 164 24.11 -12.64 -1.02
N ALA A 165 24.67 -11.64 -1.65
CA ALA A 165 26.08 -11.62 -2.09
C ALA A 165 26.99 -11.04 -1.02
#